data_f0506b8434936d12cce504cc57d6e4ef
#
_entry.id   f0506b8434936d12cce504cc57d6e4ef
#
_cell.length_a   1.000
_cell.length_b   1.000
_cell.length_c   1.000
_cell.angle_alpha   90.00
_cell.angle_beta   90.00
_cell.angle_gamma   90.00
#
_symmetry.space_group_name_H-M   'P 1'
#
loop_
_entity.id
_entity.type
_entity.pdbx_description
1 polymer ?
#
loop_
_entity_poly.entity_id
_entity_poly.type
_entity_poly.pdbx_seq_one_letter_code
_entity_poly.pdbx_strand_id
1 'polypeptide(L)'
;MKKSIWGVCALLLTACVAQRHSAVTSEAGEGKETIDSLAPNPFIRHIYTADPSAHVWADGRLYVYASHDIAPARGCDLMDQYHVFSTDDMVHWTDHGEILRASQVPWGRKEGGFMWAPDCAYKDGTYYFYFPHPSGTYTNDSWKI
;
A
#
# COMPACT_ATOMS: atom_id res chain seq x y z
N MET A 1 -61.86 29.56 39.02
CA MET A 1 -61.98 31.05 39.14
C MET A 1 -60.64 31.68 38.83
N LYS A 2 -60.69 32.76 38.02
CA LYS A 2 -59.67 33.81 37.74
C LYS A 2 -58.48 33.32 36.87
N LYS A 3 -58.43 33.68 35.59
CA LYS A 3 -58.19 34.94 34.85
C LYS A 3 -56.71 35.25 34.75
N SER A 4 -56.19 35.13 33.50
CA SER A 4 -55.64 36.20 32.59
C SER A 4 -54.32 36.77 33.06
N ILE A 5 -53.34 36.95 32.16
CA ILE A 5 -53.20 38.05 31.18
C ILE A 5 -51.96 37.85 30.31
N TRP A 6 -52.04 38.28 29.12
CA TRP A 6 -51.17 38.40 27.99
C TRP A 6 -49.82 39.12 28.25
N GLY A 7 -48.82 38.75 27.48
CA GLY A 7 -47.63 39.54 27.27
C GLY A 7 -46.90 39.05 25.99
N VAL A 8 -47.25 39.69 24.84
CA VAL A 8 -46.53 39.58 23.58
C VAL A 8 -45.27 40.44 23.70
N CYS A 9 -44.12 39.85 23.57
CA CYS A 9 -42.87 40.57 23.37
C CYS A 9 -42.19 40.04 22.13
N ALA A 10 -42.30 40.75 21.05
CA ALA A 10 -41.55 40.52 19.82
C ALA A 10 -40.11 40.95 20.03
N LEU A 11 -39.18 40.05 19.95
CA LEU A 11 -37.78 40.35 19.90
C LEU A 11 -37.22 39.87 18.55
N LEU A 12 -36.84 40.86 17.79
CA LEU A 12 -36.05 40.72 16.55
C LEU A 12 -34.71 40.03 16.88
N LEU A 13 -34.51 38.83 16.39
CA LEU A 13 -33.23 38.17 16.42
C LEU A 13 -32.54 38.36 15.08
N THR A 14 -31.57 39.25 15.07
CA THR A 14 -30.53 39.35 14.03
C THR A 14 -29.79 38.01 13.91
N ALA A 15 -29.94 37.39 12.75
CA ALA A 15 -29.20 36.18 12.42
C ALA A 15 -27.72 36.51 12.23
N CYS A 16 -26.93 36.20 13.24
CA CYS A 16 -25.47 36.14 13.12
C CYS A 16 -25.12 34.80 12.48
N VAL A 17 -24.78 34.81 11.19
CA VAL A 17 -24.22 33.64 10.50
C VAL A 17 -22.83 33.44 11.02
N ALA A 18 -22.71 32.57 12.01
CA ALA A 18 -21.41 32.02 12.41
C ALA A 18 -20.98 30.98 11.39
N GLN A 19 -20.06 31.38 10.52
CA GLN A 19 -19.30 30.45 9.71
C GLN A 19 -18.55 29.48 10.64
N ARG A 20 -19.08 28.28 10.77
CA ARG A 20 -18.32 27.18 11.36
C ARG A 20 -17.24 26.79 10.37
N HIS A 21 -16.03 27.19 10.65
CA HIS A 21 -14.85 26.53 10.10
C HIS A 21 -14.86 25.11 10.66
N SER A 22 -15.27 24.16 9.83
CA SER A 22 -15.04 22.76 10.10
C SER A 22 -13.54 22.56 10.03
N ALA A 23 -12.92 22.36 11.18
CA ALA A 23 -11.59 21.83 11.25
C ALA A 23 -11.67 20.42 10.65
N VAL A 24 -11.13 20.26 9.47
CA VAL A 24 -10.84 18.96 8.89
C VAL A 24 -9.72 18.39 9.74
N THR A 25 -10.09 17.52 10.67
CA THR A 25 -9.13 16.60 11.29
C THR A 25 -8.68 15.66 10.17
N SER A 26 -7.49 15.88 9.66
CA SER A 26 -6.81 14.91 8.81
C SER A 26 -6.53 13.67 9.66
N GLU A 27 -7.39 12.67 9.57
CA GLU A 27 -6.98 11.33 9.88
C GLU A 27 -5.87 10.99 8.89
N ALA A 28 -4.67 10.75 9.42
CA ALA A 28 -3.55 10.20 8.66
C ALA A 28 -3.91 8.75 8.31
N GLY A 29 -4.72 8.59 7.28
CA GLY A 29 -4.78 7.37 6.52
C GLY A 29 -3.42 7.25 5.82
N GLU A 30 -2.75 6.13 6.00
CA GLU A 30 -1.54 5.78 5.25
C GLU A 30 -1.85 5.98 3.76
N GLY A 31 -1.30 7.04 3.22
CA GLY A 31 -1.63 7.51 1.88
C GLY A 31 -1.03 6.55 0.86
N LYS A 32 -1.91 5.82 0.23
CA LYS A 32 -1.64 5.11 -1.02
C LYS A 32 -1.10 6.13 -2.02
N GLU A 33 0.19 6.11 -2.28
CA GLU A 33 0.82 7.05 -3.18
C GLU A 33 0.39 6.75 -4.62
N THR A 34 -0.26 7.71 -5.26
CA THR A 34 -0.61 7.59 -6.68
C THR A 34 0.58 8.12 -7.49
N ILE A 35 1.23 7.24 -8.23
CA ILE A 35 2.30 7.64 -9.14
C ILE A 35 1.63 8.27 -10.36
N ASP A 36 1.46 9.57 -10.35
CA ASP A 36 0.98 10.33 -11.49
C ASP A 36 2.13 10.43 -12.52
N SER A 37 2.24 9.43 -13.36
CA SER A 37 3.16 9.47 -14.49
C SER A 37 2.39 9.23 -15.79
N LEU A 38 2.00 10.30 -16.44
CA LEU A 38 1.69 10.32 -17.88
C LEU A 38 2.93 9.99 -18.73
N ALA A 39 4.00 9.51 -18.11
CA ALA A 39 5.22 9.20 -18.80
C ALA A 39 5.27 7.72 -19.16
N PRO A 40 5.62 7.40 -20.40
CA PRO A 40 5.87 6.03 -20.80
C PRO A 40 7.02 5.46 -19.97
N ASN A 41 7.06 4.17 -19.80
CA ASN A 41 8.07 3.38 -19.10
C ASN A 41 9.40 4.08 -18.73
N PRO A 42 9.96 3.80 -17.54
CA PRO A 42 9.43 2.87 -16.56
C PRO A 42 8.33 3.51 -15.69
N PHE A 43 7.31 2.73 -15.29
CA PHE A 43 6.26 3.21 -14.40
C PHE A 43 6.72 3.29 -12.93
N ILE A 44 7.73 2.53 -12.54
CA ILE A 44 8.40 2.63 -11.24
C ILE A 44 9.69 3.43 -11.41
N ARG A 45 9.85 4.53 -10.64
CA ARG A 45 11.01 5.44 -10.78
C ARG A 45 11.70 5.78 -9.48
N HIS A 46 11.08 5.49 -8.34
CA HIS A 46 11.55 5.88 -7.01
C HIS A 46 12.30 4.76 -6.30
N ILE A 47 12.14 3.52 -6.74
CA ILE A 47 12.88 2.35 -6.26
C ILE A 47 13.33 1.49 -7.44
N TYR A 48 14.37 0.68 -7.21
CA TYR A 48 14.77 -0.36 -8.16
C TYR A 48 14.00 -1.64 -7.86
N THR A 49 13.52 -2.30 -8.92
CA THR A 49 12.75 -3.56 -8.82
C THR A 49 13.21 -4.55 -9.86
N ALA A 50 13.05 -5.84 -9.56
CA ALA A 50 13.41 -6.93 -10.45
C ALA A 50 12.38 -8.07 -10.38
N ASP A 51 12.49 -9.00 -11.34
CA ASP A 51 11.81 -10.30 -11.40
C ASP A 51 10.30 -10.25 -11.11
N PRO A 52 9.53 -9.34 -11.73
CA PRO A 52 8.12 -9.17 -11.39
C PRO A 52 7.26 -10.33 -11.88
N SER A 53 6.25 -10.69 -11.11
CA SER A 53 5.06 -11.39 -11.61
C SER A 53 3.89 -10.42 -11.73
N ALA A 54 2.90 -10.75 -12.58
CA ALA A 54 1.76 -9.88 -12.82
C ALA A 54 0.48 -10.69 -13.02
N HIS A 55 -0.60 -10.28 -12.32
CA HIS A 55 -1.90 -10.94 -12.37
C HIS A 55 -3.05 -9.94 -12.43
N VAL A 56 -4.08 -10.27 -13.18
CA VAL A 56 -5.37 -9.58 -13.11
C VAL A 56 -6.28 -10.39 -12.20
N TRP A 57 -6.79 -9.76 -11.14
CA TRP A 57 -7.68 -10.44 -10.20
C TRP A 57 -9.17 -10.17 -10.50
N ALA A 58 -10.04 -10.68 -9.65
CA ALA A 58 -11.48 -10.60 -9.83
C ALA A 58 -12.04 -9.16 -9.81
N ASP A 59 -11.32 -8.20 -9.27
CA ASP A 59 -11.64 -6.77 -9.31
C ASP A 59 -11.33 -6.10 -10.65
N GLY A 60 -10.71 -6.84 -11.59
CA GLY A 60 -10.31 -6.36 -12.91
C GLY A 60 -9.01 -5.55 -12.94
N ARG A 61 -8.37 -5.32 -11.80
CA ARG A 61 -7.09 -4.61 -11.72
C ARG A 61 -5.91 -5.54 -12.03
N LEU A 62 -4.92 -4.99 -12.72
CA LEU A 62 -3.61 -5.60 -12.87
C LEU A 62 -2.78 -5.31 -11.63
N TYR A 63 -2.23 -6.34 -11.03
CA TYR A 63 -1.28 -6.25 -9.91
C TYR A 63 0.09 -6.75 -10.34
N VAL A 64 1.13 -6.01 -9.97
CA VAL A 64 2.52 -6.37 -10.22
C VAL A 64 3.22 -6.54 -8.89
N TYR A 65 3.79 -7.73 -8.69
CA TYR A 65 4.55 -8.10 -7.51
C TYR A 65 6.03 -8.10 -7.87
N ALA A 66 6.83 -7.31 -7.17
CA ALA A 66 8.22 -7.12 -7.51
C ALA A 66 9.14 -7.25 -6.31
N SER A 67 10.32 -7.80 -6.52
CA SER A 67 11.41 -7.74 -5.55
C SER A 67 12.04 -6.35 -5.57
N HIS A 68 12.62 -5.96 -4.44
CA HIS A 68 13.31 -4.68 -4.27
C HIS A 68 14.80 -4.86 -4.48
N ASP A 69 15.33 -4.29 -5.55
CA ASP A 69 16.77 -4.17 -5.78
C ASP A 69 17.34 -3.00 -4.98
N ILE A 70 18.50 -3.21 -4.37
CA ILE A 70 19.17 -2.20 -3.56
C ILE A 70 20.41 -1.66 -4.31
N ALA A 71 20.49 -0.34 -4.39
CA ALA A 71 21.66 0.31 -4.96
C ALA A 71 22.82 0.43 -3.92
N PRO A 72 24.10 0.23 -4.31
CA PRO A 72 24.54 -0.22 -5.63
C PRO A 72 24.19 -1.68 -5.86
N ALA A 73 23.78 -1.99 -7.10
CA ALA A 73 23.42 -3.34 -7.47
C ALA A 73 24.60 -4.32 -7.29
N ARG A 74 24.43 -5.29 -6.39
CA ARG A 74 25.39 -6.39 -6.18
C ARG A 74 24.78 -7.76 -6.49
N GLY A 75 23.53 -7.76 -6.92
CA GLY A 75 22.77 -8.96 -7.18
C GLY A 75 21.72 -9.25 -6.08
N CYS A 76 21.17 -10.44 -6.11
CA CYS A 76 20.06 -10.85 -5.25
C CYS A 76 20.38 -10.93 -3.74
N ASP A 77 21.64 -10.88 -3.37
CA ASP A 77 22.09 -11.00 -1.97
C ASP A 77 21.67 -9.82 -1.08
N LEU A 78 21.23 -8.72 -1.68
CA LEU A 78 20.74 -7.54 -0.96
C LEU A 78 19.22 -7.37 -0.99
N MET A 79 18.49 -8.08 -1.85
CA MET A 79 17.03 -7.98 -1.95
C MET A 79 16.37 -8.34 -0.62
N ASP A 80 15.71 -7.41 0.02
CA ASP A 80 15.26 -7.50 1.41
C ASP A 80 13.74 -7.43 1.61
N GLN A 81 13.00 -7.07 0.55
CA GLN A 81 11.57 -6.82 0.64
C GLN A 81 10.85 -6.95 -0.70
N TYR A 82 9.51 -6.97 -0.64
CA TYR A 82 8.65 -6.98 -1.82
C TYR A 82 7.72 -5.77 -1.81
N HIS A 83 7.50 -5.22 -3.01
CA HIS A 83 6.53 -4.17 -3.30
C HIS A 83 5.43 -4.68 -4.20
N VAL A 84 4.25 -4.07 -4.09
CA VAL A 84 3.12 -4.33 -4.98
C VAL A 84 2.66 -3.02 -5.61
N PHE A 85 2.45 -3.08 -6.91
CA PHE A 85 1.89 -1.99 -7.70
C PHE A 85 0.60 -2.46 -8.36
N SER A 86 -0.34 -1.56 -8.62
CA SER A 86 -1.54 -1.92 -9.37
C SER A 86 -2.04 -0.80 -10.27
N THR A 87 -2.79 -1.19 -11.31
CA THR A 87 -3.38 -0.27 -12.26
C THR A 87 -4.68 -0.82 -12.84
N ASP A 88 -5.57 0.08 -13.27
CA ASP A 88 -6.77 -0.26 -14.04
C ASP A 88 -6.57 -0.05 -15.53
N ASP A 89 -5.59 0.76 -15.94
CA ASP A 89 -5.43 1.23 -17.32
C ASP A 89 -3.99 1.14 -17.86
N MET A 90 -3.04 0.64 -17.07
CA MET A 90 -1.60 0.59 -17.35
C MET A 90 -0.93 1.96 -17.59
N VAL A 91 -1.64 3.03 -17.28
CA VAL A 91 -1.16 4.42 -17.37
C VAL A 91 -0.99 5.00 -15.97
N HIS A 92 -2.04 4.89 -15.16
CA HIS A 92 -2.05 5.37 -13.79
C HIS A 92 -1.79 4.20 -12.83
N TRP A 93 -0.72 4.33 -12.06
CA TRP A 93 -0.27 3.27 -11.15
C TRP A 93 -0.44 3.68 -9.69
N THR A 94 -0.81 2.72 -8.87
CA THR A 94 -0.82 2.84 -7.42
C THR A 94 0.33 2.01 -6.86
N ASP A 95 1.21 2.62 -6.08
CA ASP A 95 2.17 1.92 -5.24
C ASP A 95 1.49 1.57 -3.90
N HIS A 96 1.47 0.29 -3.57
CA HIS A 96 0.96 -0.21 -2.29
C HIS A 96 2.04 -0.27 -1.21
N GLY A 97 3.25 0.11 -1.58
CA GLY A 97 4.41 0.06 -0.70
C GLY A 97 4.94 -1.35 -0.46
N GLU A 98 5.73 -1.46 0.59
CA GLU A 98 6.28 -2.72 1.06
C GLU A 98 5.18 -3.62 1.63
N ILE A 99 5.12 -4.86 1.16
CA ILE A 99 4.15 -5.86 1.63
C ILE A 99 4.77 -6.95 2.51
N LEU A 100 6.06 -7.18 2.37
CA LEU A 100 6.80 -8.17 3.16
C LEU A 100 8.29 -7.82 3.19
N ARG A 101 8.88 -7.94 4.37
CA ARG A 101 10.31 -7.76 4.61
C ARG A 101 10.94 -9.03 5.20
N ALA A 102 12.20 -9.28 4.90
CA ALA A 102 12.96 -10.44 5.38
C ALA A 102 12.88 -10.62 6.90
N SER A 103 12.92 -9.54 7.67
CA SER A 103 12.83 -9.56 9.13
C SER A 103 11.48 -10.06 9.68
N GLN A 104 10.44 -10.05 8.86
CA GLN A 104 9.10 -10.54 9.19
C GLN A 104 8.93 -12.04 8.95
N VAL A 105 9.86 -12.67 8.22
CA VAL A 105 9.81 -14.11 7.92
C VAL A 105 10.32 -14.89 9.13
N PRO A 106 9.47 -15.67 9.86
CA PRO A 106 9.85 -16.28 11.13
C PRO A 106 11.00 -17.28 11.02
N TRP A 107 11.06 -18.00 9.92
CA TRP A 107 12.06 -19.01 9.62
C TRP A 107 13.24 -18.49 8.78
N GLY A 108 13.13 -17.26 8.28
CA GLY A 108 14.06 -16.68 7.32
C GLY A 108 15.30 -16.06 7.94
N ARG A 109 16.25 -15.76 7.08
CA ARG A 109 17.47 -15.02 7.41
C ARG A 109 17.12 -13.56 7.79
N LYS A 110 17.48 -13.13 8.99
CA LYS A 110 17.10 -11.83 9.54
C LYS A 110 17.89 -10.66 8.97
N GLU A 111 19.07 -10.92 8.45
CA GLU A 111 19.95 -9.93 7.84
C GLU A 111 19.47 -9.47 6.46
N GLY A 112 18.36 -10.04 5.97
CA GLY A 112 17.84 -9.75 4.66
C GLY A 112 18.56 -10.49 3.54
N GLY A 113 18.33 -10.02 2.31
CA GLY A 113 18.89 -10.59 1.09
C GLY A 113 18.12 -11.78 0.54
N PHE A 114 18.30 -12.01 -0.74
CA PHE A 114 17.76 -13.15 -1.47
C PHE A 114 16.23 -13.22 -1.55
N MET A 115 15.52 -12.12 -1.35
CA MET A 115 14.07 -12.03 -1.56
C MET A 115 13.78 -11.67 -3.02
N TRP A 116 13.91 -12.63 -3.92
CA TRP A 116 13.77 -12.46 -5.37
C TRP A 116 12.50 -13.10 -5.91
N ALA A 117 12.16 -12.78 -7.19
CA ALA A 117 11.17 -13.48 -8.00
C ALA A 117 9.89 -13.91 -7.25
N PRO A 118 9.07 -12.96 -6.75
CA PRO A 118 7.83 -13.30 -6.07
C PRO A 118 6.74 -13.70 -7.07
N ASP A 119 5.74 -14.44 -6.57
CA ASP A 119 4.51 -14.69 -7.29
C ASP A 119 3.31 -14.70 -6.34
N CYS A 120 2.11 -14.60 -6.90
CA CYS A 120 0.87 -14.66 -6.15
C CYS A 120 -0.14 -15.57 -6.84
N ALA A 121 -0.85 -16.39 -6.08
CA ALA A 121 -1.95 -17.22 -6.56
C ALA A 121 -3.20 -16.96 -5.74
N TYR A 122 -4.36 -17.21 -6.35
CA TYR A 122 -5.65 -17.13 -5.67
C TYR A 122 -6.34 -18.49 -5.66
N LYS A 123 -6.84 -18.89 -4.49
CA LYS A 123 -7.64 -20.09 -4.35
C LYS A 123 -8.63 -19.94 -3.19
N ASP A 124 -9.89 -20.28 -3.44
CA ASP A 124 -10.95 -20.40 -2.42
C ASP A 124 -11.06 -19.18 -1.47
N GLY A 125 -11.03 -17.96 -2.04
CA GLY A 125 -11.14 -16.71 -1.27
C GLY A 125 -9.82 -16.22 -0.64
N THR A 126 -8.72 -16.93 -0.84
CA THR A 126 -7.43 -16.62 -0.22
C THR A 126 -6.38 -16.35 -1.29
N TYR A 127 -5.60 -15.28 -1.09
CA TYR A 127 -4.39 -15.02 -1.86
C TYR A 127 -3.19 -15.64 -1.17
N TYR A 128 -2.36 -16.32 -1.95
CA TYR A 128 -1.13 -16.97 -1.50
C TYR A 128 0.04 -16.28 -2.18
N PHE A 129 0.90 -15.67 -1.37
CA PHE A 129 2.11 -15.03 -1.85
C PHE A 129 3.29 -15.98 -1.72
N TYR A 130 3.96 -16.27 -2.84
CA TYR A 130 5.10 -17.18 -2.93
C TYR A 130 6.38 -16.38 -3.12
N PHE A 131 7.40 -16.72 -2.36
CA PHE A 131 8.69 -16.07 -2.44
C PHE A 131 9.81 -17.00 -1.96
N PRO A 132 10.98 -17.00 -2.60
CA PRO A 132 12.16 -17.70 -2.11
C PRO A 132 12.83 -16.87 -1.02
N HIS A 133 13.31 -17.55 0.03
CA HIS A 133 14.14 -16.93 1.05
C HIS A 133 14.95 -18.00 1.80
N PRO A 134 16.26 -17.80 2.07
CA PRO A 134 17.06 -18.75 2.80
C PRO A 134 16.71 -18.78 4.28
N SER A 135 16.75 -19.96 4.89
CA SER A 135 16.60 -20.14 6.32
C SER A 135 17.95 -19.99 7.03
N GLY A 136 18.08 -18.99 7.91
CA GLY A 136 19.28 -18.83 8.73
C GLY A 136 20.56 -18.58 7.93
N THR A 137 21.62 -19.36 8.18
CA THR A 137 22.87 -19.28 7.42
C THR A 137 22.66 -19.81 6.00
N TYR A 138 23.10 -19.04 5.02
CA TYR A 138 22.99 -19.43 3.61
C TYR A 138 23.82 -20.68 3.33
N THR A 139 23.14 -21.75 2.90
CA THR A 139 23.71 -22.96 2.33
C THR A 139 22.82 -23.42 1.17
N ASN A 140 23.30 -24.30 0.30
CA ASN A 140 22.48 -24.82 -0.80
C ASN A 140 21.18 -25.49 -0.33
N ASP A 141 21.12 -25.97 0.90
CA ASP A 141 19.96 -26.66 1.48
C ASP A 141 19.07 -25.74 2.33
N SER A 142 19.39 -24.43 2.39
CA SER A 142 18.69 -23.49 3.26
C SER A 142 17.48 -22.79 2.61
N TRP A 143 17.23 -23.02 1.34
CA TRP A 143 16.15 -22.39 0.60
C TRP A 143 14.78 -22.95 0.94
N LYS A 144 13.81 -22.05 1.10
CA LYS A 144 12.38 -22.34 1.29
C LYS A 144 11.52 -21.39 0.46
N ILE A 145 10.35 -21.87 0.11
CA ILE A 145 9.32 -21.12 -0.59
C ILE A 145 8.07 -21.06 0.28
#